data_b4bd46af4c8a7f8cb38837372f92e85d
#
_entry.id   b4bd46af4c8a7f8cb38837372f92e85d
#
_cell.length_a   1.000
_cell.length_b   1.000
_cell.length_c   1.000
_cell.angle_alpha   90.00
_cell.angle_beta   90.00
_cell.angle_gamma   90.00
#
_symmetry.space_group_name_H-M   'P 1'
#
loop_
_entity.id
_entity.type
_entity.pdbx_description
1 polymer ?
#
loop_
_entity_poly.entity_id
_entity_poly.type
_entity_poly.pdbx_seq_one_letter_code
_entity_poly.pdbx_strand_id
1 'polypeptide(L)'
;MPAAAAVELIHNFSLIHDIQDSSYKRHHRPALWKIWGEPQAINTGDVVFALAFSVLLKLRNNGITETKIMGAVRFLSGACRELCEGQYLDIAYQSRGEVTIKDYLDMIAKKTAALMAASAAIGGCLAVDDEGVVQALYGFGEELGRAYQVQDDLRGIWGTEEETGKPGKEDILQRKKTFPVVYAFEHSGDDDRRKLTELYSREVIADEEVARVVEILERSGAPEQGQKLLQQYRRQALAKLKTSGLDLPGQSLLTE
;
A
#
# COMPACT_ATOMS: atom_id res chain seq x y z
N MET A 1 16.86 -7.20 -16.16
CA MET A 1 15.51 -7.27 -15.86
C MET A 1 14.76 -5.94 -15.88
N PRO A 2 14.50 -5.35 -17.06
CA PRO A 2 13.94 -3.99 -17.15
C PRO A 2 12.56 -3.85 -16.49
N ALA A 3 11.69 -4.87 -16.59
CA ALA A 3 10.34 -4.80 -15.98
C ALA A 3 10.39 -4.65 -14.45
N ALA A 4 11.18 -5.48 -13.76
CA ALA A 4 11.33 -5.38 -12.30
C ALA A 4 11.91 -4.00 -11.90
N ALA A 5 12.92 -3.52 -12.66
CA ALA A 5 13.47 -2.19 -12.40
C ALA A 5 12.45 -1.07 -12.62
N ALA A 6 11.55 -1.19 -13.62
CA ALA A 6 10.50 -0.21 -13.85
C ALA A 6 9.49 -0.18 -12.71
N VAL A 7 9.07 -1.35 -12.21
CA VAL A 7 8.17 -1.45 -11.05
C VAL A 7 8.84 -0.85 -9.81
N GLU A 8 10.11 -1.18 -9.56
CA GLU A 8 10.85 -0.64 -8.41
C GLU A 8 11.03 0.88 -8.50
N LEU A 9 11.23 1.43 -9.70
CA LEU A 9 11.28 2.88 -9.90
C LEU A 9 9.93 3.52 -9.55
N ILE A 10 8.79 2.92 -9.94
CA ILE A 10 7.48 3.43 -9.54
C ILE A 10 7.26 3.29 -8.02
N HIS A 11 7.69 2.20 -7.42
CA HIS A 11 7.65 2.07 -5.96
C HIS A 11 8.45 3.20 -5.29
N ASN A 12 9.65 3.51 -5.81
CA ASN A 12 10.48 4.60 -5.31
C ASN A 12 9.97 6.00 -5.70
N PHE A 13 9.14 6.15 -6.73
CA PHE A 13 8.42 7.41 -6.99
C PHE A 13 7.64 7.89 -5.76
N SER A 14 7.17 6.97 -4.91
CA SER A 14 6.51 7.29 -3.64
C SER A 14 7.39 8.08 -2.63
N LEU A 15 8.65 8.40 -2.96
CA LEU A 15 9.46 9.38 -2.22
C LEU A 15 8.79 10.77 -2.14
N ILE A 16 7.93 11.11 -3.11
CA ILE A 16 7.12 12.34 -3.07
C ILE A 16 6.07 12.26 -1.95
N HIS A 17 5.55 11.06 -1.65
CA HIS A 17 4.59 10.87 -0.58
C HIS A 17 5.18 11.18 0.80
N ASP A 18 6.50 11.03 0.99
CA ASP A 18 7.17 11.42 2.23
C ASP A 18 6.99 12.93 2.52
N ILE A 19 6.92 13.78 1.46
CA ILE A 19 6.61 15.20 1.58
C ILE A 19 5.15 15.40 2.02
N GLN A 20 4.22 14.71 1.36
CA GLN A 20 2.78 14.81 1.62
C GLN A 20 2.41 14.33 3.03
N ASP A 21 3.07 13.25 3.48
CA ASP A 21 2.89 12.65 4.80
C ASP A 21 3.74 13.33 5.88
N SER A 22 4.55 14.35 5.54
CA SER A 22 5.53 14.99 6.42
C SER A 22 6.48 13.99 7.11
N SER A 23 6.76 12.88 6.45
CA SER A 23 7.62 11.80 6.98
C SER A 23 9.09 12.20 6.91
N TYR A 24 9.76 12.21 8.07
CA TYR A 24 11.17 12.63 8.18
C TYR A 24 12.17 11.53 7.86
N LYS A 25 11.75 10.28 7.96
CA LYS A 25 12.58 9.08 7.73
C LYS A 25 11.88 8.09 6.81
N ARG A 26 12.70 7.37 6.01
CA ARG A 26 12.29 6.25 5.18
C ARG A 26 13.36 5.16 5.28
N HIS A 27 12.97 3.93 5.64
CA HIS A 27 13.89 2.81 5.84
C HIS A 27 15.11 3.16 6.71
N HIS A 28 14.87 3.76 7.89
CA HIS A 28 15.88 4.21 8.85
C HIS A 28 16.84 5.31 8.35
N ARG A 29 16.58 5.90 7.16
CA ARG A 29 17.36 7.00 6.60
C ARG A 29 16.52 8.27 6.57
N PRO A 30 17.16 9.46 6.59
CA PRO A 30 16.43 10.70 6.36
C PRO A 30 15.70 10.67 5.02
N ALA A 31 14.44 11.11 4.98
CA ALA A 31 13.70 11.27 3.75
C ALA A 31 14.39 12.25 2.79
N LEU A 32 14.24 12.04 1.49
CA LEU A 32 14.95 12.81 0.46
C LEU A 32 14.72 14.32 0.59
N TRP A 33 13.48 14.73 0.87
CA TRP A 33 13.12 16.12 1.03
C TRP A 33 13.77 16.80 2.24
N LYS A 34 14.15 16.03 3.26
CA LYS A 34 14.92 16.53 4.40
C LYS A 34 16.38 16.79 4.08
N ILE A 35 16.93 16.07 3.09
CA ILE A 35 18.34 16.21 2.68
C ILE A 35 18.49 17.35 1.68
N TRP A 36 17.61 17.42 0.66
CA TRP A 36 17.77 18.33 -0.49
C TRP A 36 16.64 19.36 -0.64
N GLY A 37 15.64 19.35 0.27
CA GLY A 37 14.47 20.20 0.20
C GLY A 37 13.38 19.65 -0.71
N GLU A 38 12.15 20.12 -0.51
CA GLU A 38 10.96 19.68 -1.24
C GLU A 38 11.09 19.85 -2.77
N PRO A 39 11.59 21.01 -3.31
CA PRO A 39 11.67 21.18 -4.76
C PRO A 39 12.52 20.10 -5.45
N GLN A 40 13.66 19.73 -4.84
CA GLN A 40 14.54 18.72 -5.42
C GLN A 40 14.00 17.30 -5.22
N ALA A 41 13.26 17.04 -4.16
CA ALA A 41 12.60 15.77 -3.96
C ALA A 41 11.48 15.57 -5.01
N ILE A 42 10.71 16.61 -5.33
CA ILE A 42 9.71 16.58 -6.40
C ILE A 42 10.37 16.32 -7.76
N ASN A 43 11.42 17.10 -8.13
CA ASN A 43 12.17 16.89 -9.36
C ASN A 43 12.71 15.46 -9.47
N THR A 44 13.18 14.89 -8.36
CA THR A 44 13.68 13.50 -8.34
C THR A 44 12.55 12.52 -8.61
N GLY A 45 11.38 12.72 -8.02
CA GLY A 45 10.18 11.92 -8.28
C GLY A 45 9.81 11.94 -9.76
N ASP A 46 9.74 13.12 -10.38
CA ASP A 46 9.41 13.27 -11.81
C ASP A 46 10.39 12.51 -12.70
N VAL A 47 11.69 12.60 -12.39
CA VAL A 47 12.73 11.86 -13.12
C VAL A 47 12.56 10.35 -12.94
N VAL A 48 12.35 9.88 -11.72
CA VAL A 48 12.17 8.46 -11.41
C VAL A 48 10.94 7.90 -12.10
N PHE A 49 9.83 8.66 -12.11
CA PHE A 49 8.61 8.31 -12.84
C PHE A 49 8.88 8.16 -14.35
N ALA A 50 9.52 9.15 -14.97
CA ALA A 50 9.86 9.10 -16.40
C ALA A 50 10.84 7.95 -16.74
N LEU A 51 11.82 7.69 -15.87
CA LEU A 51 12.77 6.61 -16.03
C LEU A 51 12.11 5.24 -15.99
N ALA A 52 11.06 5.04 -15.17
CA ALA A 52 10.35 3.77 -15.09
C ALA A 52 9.83 3.33 -16.46
N PHE A 53 9.16 4.22 -17.19
CA PHE A 53 8.67 3.93 -18.55
C PHE A 53 9.82 3.78 -19.55
N SER A 54 10.85 4.61 -19.46
CA SER A 54 12.03 4.51 -20.33
C SER A 54 12.74 3.17 -20.18
N VAL A 55 12.83 2.65 -18.95
CA VAL A 55 13.44 1.34 -18.66
C VAL A 55 12.54 0.20 -19.16
N LEU A 56 11.21 0.31 -19.00
CA LEU A 56 10.28 -0.69 -19.50
C LEU A 56 10.34 -0.84 -21.01
N LEU A 57 10.49 0.25 -21.76
CA LEU A 57 10.67 0.22 -23.22
C LEU A 57 11.94 -0.48 -23.68
N LYS A 58 13.00 -0.59 -22.83
CA LYS A 58 14.20 -1.36 -23.13
C LYS A 58 13.98 -2.87 -23.24
N LEU A 59 12.79 -3.38 -22.85
CA LEU A 59 12.42 -4.78 -23.08
C LEU A 59 12.50 -5.18 -24.55
N ARG A 60 12.34 -4.24 -25.50
CA ARG A 60 12.55 -4.45 -26.94
C ARG A 60 13.95 -5.02 -27.23
N ASN A 61 14.98 -4.56 -26.52
CA ASN A 61 16.36 -5.03 -26.70
C ASN A 61 16.56 -6.48 -26.22
N ASN A 62 15.59 -7.03 -25.50
CA ASN A 62 15.56 -8.40 -25.00
C ASN A 62 14.67 -9.32 -25.85
N GLY A 63 14.23 -8.88 -27.01
CA GLY A 63 13.41 -9.67 -27.93
C GLY A 63 11.92 -9.76 -27.54
N ILE A 64 11.46 -8.96 -26.58
CA ILE A 64 10.04 -8.90 -26.20
C ILE A 64 9.25 -8.13 -27.27
N THR A 65 8.10 -8.68 -27.67
CA THR A 65 7.24 -8.08 -28.71
C THR A 65 6.65 -6.75 -28.24
N GLU A 66 6.37 -5.86 -29.19
CA GLU A 66 5.75 -4.56 -28.92
C GLU A 66 4.40 -4.69 -28.21
N THR A 67 3.59 -5.69 -28.59
CA THR A 67 2.31 -5.97 -27.94
C THR A 67 2.47 -6.26 -26.44
N LYS A 68 3.44 -7.10 -26.04
CA LYS A 68 3.72 -7.40 -24.64
C LYS A 68 4.27 -6.18 -23.88
N ILE A 69 5.12 -5.38 -24.53
CA ILE A 69 5.64 -4.14 -23.95
C ILE A 69 4.49 -3.16 -23.71
N MET A 70 3.58 -2.99 -24.67
CA MET A 70 2.41 -2.11 -24.51
C MET A 70 1.45 -2.63 -23.42
N GLY A 71 1.30 -3.94 -23.28
CA GLY A 71 0.58 -4.56 -22.18
C GLY A 71 1.18 -4.19 -20.82
N ALA A 72 2.51 -4.33 -20.69
CA ALA A 72 3.24 -3.96 -19.48
C ALA A 72 3.13 -2.45 -19.17
N VAL A 73 3.23 -1.58 -20.20
CA VAL A 73 3.03 -0.12 -20.06
C VAL A 73 1.62 0.18 -19.55
N ARG A 74 0.60 -0.48 -20.11
CA ARG A 74 -0.80 -0.31 -19.68
C ARG A 74 -1.01 -0.68 -18.21
N PHE A 75 -0.48 -1.81 -17.75
CA PHE A 75 -0.57 -2.20 -16.33
C PHE A 75 0.16 -1.20 -15.43
N LEU A 76 1.38 -0.81 -15.77
CA LEU A 76 2.16 0.11 -14.96
C LEU A 76 1.52 1.49 -14.88
N SER A 77 1.06 2.06 -16.02
CA SER A 77 0.40 3.38 -16.04
C SER A 77 -0.94 3.38 -15.31
N GLY A 78 -1.71 2.28 -15.43
CA GLY A 78 -2.94 2.08 -14.65
C GLY A 78 -2.67 2.11 -13.15
N ALA A 79 -1.67 1.35 -12.70
CA ALA A 79 -1.27 1.32 -11.30
C ALA A 79 -0.79 2.69 -10.79
N CYS A 80 -0.02 3.44 -11.60
CA CYS A 80 0.40 4.79 -11.23
C CYS A 80 -0.79 5.72 -10.97
N ARG A 81 -1.80 5.69 -11.84
CA ARG A 81 -3.01 6.48 -11.68
C ARG A 81 -3.77 6.09 -10.40
N GLU A 82 -4.00 4.80 -10.19
CA GLU A 82 -4.68 4.30 -9.01
C GLU A 82 -3.91 4.62 -7.72
N LEU A 83 -2.58 4.50 -7.72
CA LEU A 83 -1.73 4.87 -6.61
C LEU A 83 -1.88 6.35 -6.23
N CYS A 84 -1.93 7.25 -7.21
CA CYS A 84 -2.17 8.67 -6.98
C CYS A 84 -3.58 8.93 -6.45
N GLU A 85 -4.61 8.26 -6.97
CA GLU A 85 -5.99 8.32 -6.46
C GLU A 85 -6.06 7.81 -5.01
N GLY A 86 -5.39 6.70 -4.70
CA GLY A 86 -5.33 6.12 -3.35
C GLY A 86 -4.62 7.03 -2.36
N GLN A 87 -3.51 7.65 -2.75
CA GLN A 87 -2.82 8.63 -1.92
C GLN A 87 -3.67 9.88 -1.66
N TYR A 88 -4.40 10.35 -2.67
CA TYR A 88 -5.36 11.44 -2.50
C TYR A 88 -6.43 11.09 -1.45
N LEU A 89 -6.98 9.87 -1.51
CA LEU A 89 -7.99 9.41 -0.55
C LEU A 89 -7.41 9.33 0.86
N ASP A 90 -6.20 8.79 1.02
CA ASP A 90 -5.54 8.67 2.32
C ASP A 90 -5.36 10.04 2.99
N ILE A 91 -4.88 11.03 2.24
CA ILE A 91 -4.74 12.41 2.72
C ILE A 91 -6.11 13.03 3.05
N ALA A 92 -7.09 12.88 2.15
CA ALA A 92 -8.43 13.44 2.34
C ALA A 92 -9.15 12.85 3.57
N TYR A 93 -8.92 11.58 3.87
CA TYR A 93 -9.53 10.90 5.01
C TYR A 93 -8.99 11.37 6.36
N GLN A 94 -7.79 11.93 6.43
CA GLN A 94 -7.26 12.49 7.68
C GLN A 94 -8.14 13.62 8.24
N SER A 95 -8.71 14.44 7.36
CA SER A 95 -9.61 15.55 7.72
C SER A 95 -11.09 15.19 7.69
N ARG A 96 -11.46 14.04 7.13
CA ARG A 96 -12.85 13.60 7.03
C ARG A 96 -13.32 12.99 8.36
N GLY A 97 -14.44 13.49 8.88
CA GLY A 97 -14.99 13.06 10.17
C GLY A 97 -15.40 11.58 10.17
N GLU A 98 -16.06 11.13 9.12
CA GLU A 98 -16.56 9.75 8.97
C GLU A 98 -15.91 9.08 7.77
N VAL A 99 -15.19 7.98 8.02
CA VAL A 99 -14.59 7.08 7.02
C VAL A 99 -15.05 5.67 7.35
N THR A 100 -15.68 5.01 6.40
CA THR A 100 -16.20 3.64 6.57
C THR A 100 -15.11 2.60 6.25
N ILE A 101 -15.33 1.36 6.72
CA ILE A 101 -14.48 0.21 6.33
C ILE A 101 -14.45 0.07 4.80
N LYS A 102 -15.58 0.31 4.11
CA LYS A 102 -15.63 0.28 2.65
C LYS A 102 -14.73 1.34 2.01
N ASP A 103 -14.75 2.58 2.53
CA ASP A 103 -13.87 3.67 2.06
C ASP A 103 -12.40 3.28 2.25
N TYR A 104 -12.05 2.75 3.42
CA TYR A 104 -10.70 2.26 3.71
C TYR A 104 -10.25 1.18 2.72
N LEU A 105 -11.12 0.17 2.47
CA LEU A 105 -10.80 -0.92 1.55
C LEU A 105 -10.62 -0.44 0.10
N ASP A 106 -11.38 0.56 -0.35
CA ASP A 106 -11.19 1.19 -1.66
C ASP A 106 -9.86 1.96 -1.71
N MET A 107 -9.54 2.70 -0.67
CA MET A 107 -8.28 3.44 -0.58
C MET A 107 -7.05 2.52 -0.65
N ILE A 108 -7.00 1.43 0.14
CA ILE A 108 -5.85 0.52 0.13
C ILE A 108 -5.73 -0.30 -1.16
N ALA A 109 -6.86 -0.60 -1.81
CA ALA A 109 -6.86 -1.23 -3.13
C ALA A 109 -6.09 -0.37 -4.14
N LYS A 110 -6.30 0.94 -4.11
CA LYS A 110 -5.65 1.90 -5.01
C LYS A 110 -4.22 2.23 -4.55
N LYS A 111 -4.05 2.65 -3.31
CA LYS A 111 -2.76 3.15 -2.78
C LYS A 111 -1.67 2.08 -2.78
N THR A 112 -2.02 0.83 -2.44
CA THR A 112 -1.04 -0.24 -2.20
C THR A 112 -1.23 -1.41 -3.15
N ALA A 113 -2.45 -1.94 -3.27
CA ALA A 113 -2.66 -3.19 -3.99
C ALA A 113 -2.50 -3.03 -5.51
N ALA A 114 -2.81 -1.87 -6.09
CA ALA A 114 -2.73 -1.64 -7.52
C ALA A 114 -1.32 -1.88 -8.10
N LEU A 115 -0.27 -1.44 -7.41
CA LEU A 115 1.11 -1.65 -7.88
C LEU A 115 1.54 -3.12 -7.74
N MET A 116 1.13 -3.81 -6.68
CA MET A 116 1.40 -5.23 -6.52
C MET A 116 0.67 -6.07 -7.57
N ALA A 117 -0.58 -5.74 -7.87
CA ALA A 117 -1.36 -6.35 -8.94
C ALA A 117 -0.70 -6.16 -10.30
N ALA A 118 -0.31 -4.93 -10.62
CA ALA A 118 0.38 -4.62 -11.87
C ALA A 118 1.73 -5.34 -11.96
N SER A 119 2.48 -5.45 -10.87
CA SER A 119 3.77 -6.15 -10.83
C SER A 119 3.63 -7.62 -11.23
N ALA A 120 2.67 -8.32 -10.64
CA ALA A 120 2.38 -9.71 -10.95
C ALA A 120 1.86 -9.88 -12.39
N ALA A 121 0.94 -9.01 -12.82
CA ALA A 121 0.39 -9.01 -14.18
C ALA A 121 1.44 -8.71 -15.25
N ILE A 122 2.37 -7.79 -15.02
CA ILE A 122 3.49 -7.49 -15.92
C ILE A 122 4.35 -8.74 -16.09
N GLY A 123 4.69 -9.42 -14.99
CA GLY A 123 5.43 -10.68 -15.05
C GLY A 123 4.72 -11.72 -15.92
N GLY A 124 3.43 -11.95 -15.71
CA GLY A 124 2.61 -12.83 -16.52
C GLY A 124 2.53 -12.43 -17.99
N CYS A 125 2.20 -11.16 -18.27
CA CYS A 125 2.08 -10.61 -19.61
C CYS A 125 3.37 -10.79 -20.46
N LEU A 126 4.52 -10.68 -19.82
CA LEU A 126 5.81 -10.88 -20.50
C LEU A 126 6.13 -12.36 -20.71
N ALA A 127 5.68 -13.25 -19.83
CA ALA A 127 6.02 -14.67 -19.83
C ALA A 127 5.10 -15.51 -20.72
N VAL A 128 3.78 -15.25 -20.70
CA VAL A 128 2.78 -16.07 -21.38
C VAL A 128 1.88 -15.23 -22.29
N ASP A 129 1.15 -15.91 -23.19
CA ASP A 129 0.16 -15.27 -24.08
C ASP A 129 -1.29 -15.50 -23.60
N ASP A 130 -1.47 -16.29 -22.52
CA ASP A 130 -2.78 -16.58 -21.93
C ASP A 130 -3.23 -15.43 -21.01
N GLU A 131 -4.26 -14.71 -21.45
CA GLU A 131 -4.84 -13.61 -20.69
C GLU A 131 -5.48 -14.06 -19.36
N GLY A 132 -6.01 -15.29 -19.29
CA GLY A 132 -6.56 -15.86 -18.08
C GLY A 132 -5.50 -16.01 -16.97
N VAL A 133 -4.30 -16.44 -17.36
CA VAL A 133 -3.13 -16.50 -16.45
C VAL A 133 -2.75 -15.11 -15.97
N VAL A 134 -2.69 -14.14 -16.88
CA VAL A 134 -2.33 -12.73 -16.54
C VAL A 134 -3.35 -12.15 -15.55
N GLN A 135 -4.64 -12.36 -15.76
CA GLN A 135 -5.71 -11.91 -14.87
C GLN A 135 -5.66 -12.62 -13.50
N ALA A 136 -5.36 -13.89 -13.46
CA ALA A 136 -5.20 -14.63 -12.21
C ALA A 136 -4.01 -14.08 -11.39
N LEU A 137 -2.90 -13.76 -12.04
CA LEU A 137 -1.73 -13.14 -11.41
C LEU A 137 -2.03 -11.70 -10.96
N TYR A 138 -2.78 -10.93 -11.76
CA TYR A 138 -3.26 -9.61 -11.33
C TYR A 138 -4.06 -9.72 -10.03
N GLY A 139 -5.07 -10.60 -10.00
CA GLY A 139 -5.88 -10.82 -8.81
C GLY A 139 -5.08 -11.34 -7.61
N PHE A 140 -4.07 -12.19 -7.83
CA PHE A 140 -3.14 -12.60 -6.77
C PHE A 140 -2.42 -11.39 -6.17
N GLY A 141 -1.82 -10.54 -7.00
CA GLY A 141 -1.11 -9.35 -6.56
C GLY A 141 -2.02 -8.34 -5.85
N GLU A 142 -3.26 -8.20 -6.31
CA GLU A 142 -4.26 -7.32 -5.68
C GLU A 142 -4.59 -7.77 -4.25
N GLU A 143 -4.94 -9.05 -4.07
CA GLU A 143 -5.28 -9.58 -2.75
C GLU A 143 -4.07 -9.60 -1.81
N LEU A 144 -2.87 -9.87 -2.34
CA LEU A 144 -1.63 -9.79 -1.58
C LEU A 144 -1.34 -8.37 -1.11
N GLY A 145 -1.58 -7.37 -1.97
CA GLY A 145 -1.39 -5.95 -1.63
C GLY A 145 -2.35 -5.47 -0.55
N ARG A 146 -3.61 -5.91 -0.59
CA ARG A 146 -4.59 -5.67 0.49
C ARG A 146 -4.15 -6.32 1.81
N ALA A 147 -3.68 -7.57 1.75
CA ALA A 147 -3.14 -8.27 2.92
C ALA A 147 -1.94 -7.52 3.52
N TYR A 148 -1.04 -7.07 2.65
CA TYR A 148 0.14 -6.31 3.04
C TYR A 148 -0.24 -5.02 3.79
N GLN A 149 -1.18 -4.22 3.25
CA GLN A 149 -1.57 -2.98 3.90
C GLN A 149 -2.25 -3.21 5.25
N VAL A 150 -3.16 -4.19 5.35
CA VAL A 150 -3.77 -4.53 6.65
C VAL A 150 -2.72 -4.97 7.66
N GLN A 151 -1.71 -5.74 7.24
CA GLN A 151 -0.59 -6.12 8.10
C GLN A 151 0.25 -4.93 8.54
N ASP A 152 0.54 -3.99 7.62
CA ASP A 152 1.28 -2.77 7.91
C ASP A 152 0.55 -1.90 8.95
N ASP A 153 -0.76 -1.71 8.77
CA ASP A 153 -1.61 -0.97 9.71
C ASP A 153 -1.62 -1.58 11.12
N LEU A 154 -1.69 -2.92 11.21
CA LEU A 154 -1.62 -3.62 12.49
C LEU A 154 -0.25 -3.46 13.14
N ARG A 155 0.83 -3.59 12.36
CA ARG A 155 2.20 -3.40 12.84
C ARG A 155 2.48 -1.95 13.24
N GLY A 156 1.92 -0.98 12.54
CA GLY A 156 2.04 0.43 12.86
C GLY A 156 1.53 0.80 14.26
N ILE A 157 0.62 -0.01 14.83
CA ILE A 157 0.05 0.22 16.16
C ILE A 157 0.65 -0.72 17.22
N TRP A 158 0.78 -2.02 16.91
CA TRP A 158 1.18 -3.06 17.87
C TRP A 158 2.57 -3.66 17.61
N GLY A 159 3.21 -3.31 16.49
CA GLY A 159 4.57 -3.75 16.17
C GLY A 159 5.63 -3.02 17.00
N THR A 160 6.79 -3.65 17.13
CA THR A 160 7.97 -3.02 17.78
C THR A 160 8.68 -2.08 16.80
N GLU A 161 9.46 -1.12 17.31
CA GLU A 161 10.27 -0.23 16.47
C GLU A 161 11.30 -1.00 15.63
N GLU A 162 11.79 -2.14 16.15
CA GLU A 162 12.70 -3.03 15.41
C GLU A 162 12.03 -3.65 14.17
N GLU A 163 10.73 -3.99 14.28
CA GLU A 163 9.95 -4.59 13.19
C GLU A 163 9.46 -3.57 12.15
N THR A 164 9.12 -2.36 12.60
CA THR A 164 8.47 -1.34 11.74
C THR A 164 9.46 -0.35 11.16
N GLY A 165 10.61 -0.18 11.79
CA GLY A 165 11.61 0.84 11.40
C GLY A 165 11.18 2.27 11.65
N LYS A 166 10.05 2.47 12.35
CA LYS A 166 9.48 3.78 12.71
C LYS A 166 9.20 3.83 14.21
N PRO A 167 9.20 5.02 14.82
CA PRO A 167 8.66 5.19 16.16
C PRO A 167 7.23 4.61 16.19
N GLY A 168 6.96 3.75 17.19
CA GLY A 168 5.66 3.10 17.27
C GLY A 168 4.52 4.13 17.36
N LYS A 169 3.41 3.82 16.68
CA LYS A 169 2.15 4.60 16.75
C LYS A 169 2.18 5.94 16.01
N GLU A 170 3.12 6.15 15.08
CA GLU A 170 3.19 7.35 14.25
C GLU A 170 1.88 7.60 13.47
N ASP A 171 1.23 6.52 13.01
CA ASP A 171 -0.05 6.60 12.29
C ASP A 171 -1.18 7.19 13.16
N ILE A 172 -1.17 6.96 14.48
CA ILE A 172 -2.13 7.58 15.42
C ILE A 172 -1.82 9.08 15.54
N LEU A 173 -0.56 9.44 15.73
CA LEU A 173 -0.14 10.86 15.84
C LEU A 173 -0.49 11.64 14.58
N GLN A 174 -0.37 11.03 13.41
CA GLN A 174 -0.75 11.59 12.10
C GLN A 174 -2.25 11.49 11.82
N ARG A 175 -3.05 10.94 12.72
CA ARG A 175 -4.50 10.74 12.60
C ARG A 175 -4.92 9.95 11.36
N LYS A 176 -4.06 9.05 10.88
CA LYS A 176 -4.37 8.20 9.75
C LYS A 176 -5.58 7.32 10.05
N LYS A 177 -6.43 7.15 9.04
CA LYS A 177 -7.61 6.28 9.09
C LYS A 177 -7.23 4.85 8.70
N THR A 178 -6.33 4.24 9.50
CA THR A 178 -5.91 2.84 9.34
C THR A 178 -7.05 1.87 9.65
N PHE A 179 -6.96 0.61 9.23
CA PHE A 179 -8.00 -0.38 9.49
C PHE A 179 -8.46 -0.41 10.96
N PRO A 180 -7.56 -0.52 11.97
CA PRO A 180 -7.97 -0.55 13.36
C PRO A 180 -8.77 0.67 13.79
N VAL A 181 -8.39 1.85 13.32
CA VAL A 181 -9.06 3.11 13.65
C VAL A 181 -10.45 3.16 13.03
N VAL A 182 -10.57 2.85 11.75
CA VAL A 182 -11.87 2.85 11.05
C VAL A 182 -12.81 1.79 11.65
N TYR A 183 -12.28 0.60 11.96
CA TYR A 183 -13.04 -0.45 12.61
C TYR A 183 -13.57 -0.01 13.98
N ALA A 184 -12.74 0.63 14.79
CA ALA A 184 -13.14 1.12 16.09
C ALA A 184 -14.23 2.22 16.00
N PHE A 185 -14.14 3.13 15.02
CA PHE A 185 -15.19 4.12 14.78
C PHE A 185 -16.56 3.47 14.48
N GLU A 186 -16.59 2.37 13.74
CA GLU A 186 -17.83 1.68 13.41
C GLU A 186 -18.37 0.78 14.55
N HIS A 187 -17.49 0.17 15.36
CA HIS A 187 -17.86 -0.93 16.27
C HIS A 187 -17.71 -0.62 17.76
N SER A 188 -17.11 0.52 18.14
CA SER A 188 -17.03 0.90 19.54
C SER A 188 -18.37 1.38 20.09
N GLY A 189 -18.55 1.23 21.41
CA GLY A 189 -19.68 1.84 22.12
C GLY A 189 -19.64 3.38 22.08
N ASP A 190 -20.76 4.02 22.39
CA ASP A 190 -20.95 5.47 22.23
C ASP A 190 -19.91 6.32 22.96
N ASP A 191 -19.46 5.89 24.15
CA ASP A 191 -18.46 6.64 24.92
C ASP A 191 -17.08 6.61 24.26
N ASP A 192 -16.62 5.45 23.80
CA ASP A 192 -15.35 5.30 23.12
C ASP A 192 -15.38 5.97 21.74
N ARG A 193 -16.49 5.86 21.03
CA ARG A 193 -16.68 6.57 19.75
C ARG A 193 -16.61 8.08 19.91
N ARG A 194 -17.25 8.64 20.95
CA ARG A 194 -17.15 10.08 21.24
C ARG A 194 -15.71 10.51 21.53
N LYS A 195 -14.98 9.73 22.32
CA LYS A 195 -13.58 10.01 22.63
C LYS A 195 -12.68 9.96 21.38
N LEU A 196 -12.86 8.93 20.54
CA LEU A 196 -12.13 8.86 19.25
C LEU A 196 -12.45 10.06 18.36
N THR A 197 -13.73 10.45 18.26
CA THR A 197 -14.16 11.61 17.49
C THR A 197 -13.50 12.88 18.01
N GLU A 198 -13.49 13.09 19.32
CA GLU A 198 -12.83 14.24 19.93
C GLU A 198 -11.33 14.27 19.61
N LEU A 199 -10.61 13.16 19.79
CA LEU A 199 -9.18 13.08 19.56
C LEU A 199 -8.82 13.28 18.07
N TYR A 200 -9.55 12.62 17.16
CA TYR A 200 -9.30 12.69 15.73
C TYR A 200 -9.80 13.98 15.06
N SER A 201 -10.58 14.82 15.77
CA SER A 201 -10.98 16.16 15.29
C SER A 201 -9.95 17.25 15.58
N ARG A 202 -8.98 17.00 16.47
CA ARG A 202 -7.91 17.95 16.80
C ARG A 202 -6.86 17.98 15.71
N GLU A 203 -6.08 19.05 15.64
CA GLU A 203 -4.95 19.14 14.70
C GLU A 203 -3.82 18.17 15.05
N VAL A 204 -3.63 17.88 16.33
CA VAL A 204 -2.58 17.00 16.84
C VAL A 204 -3.15 16.13 17.96
N ILE A 205 -2.80 14.86 17.97
CA ILE A 205 -2.99 13.96 19.12
C ILE A 205 -1.69 14.00 19.94
N ALA A 206 -1.79 14.31 21.23
CA ALA A 206 -0.63 14.36 22.09
C ALA A 206 -0.11 12.94 22.43
N ASP A 207 1.20 12.80 22.66
CA ASP A 207 1.82 11.51 22.94
C ASP A 207 1.18 10.79 24.16
N GLU A 208 0.74 11.54 25.17
CA GLU A 208 0.06 10.99 26.35
C GLU A 208 -1.32 10.40 26.01
N GLU A 209 -1.93 10.83 24.90
CA GLU A 209 -3.25 10.38 24.48
C GLU A 209 -3.20 9.13 23.60
N VAL A 210 -2.03 8.84 23.01
CA VAL A 210 -1.84 7.67 22.15
C VAL A 210 -2.20 6.37 22.84
N ALA A 211 -1.78 6.20 24.09
CA ALA A 211 -2.11 5.00 24.89
C ALA A 211 -3.62 4.82 25.03
N ARG A 212 -4.36 5.92 25.22
CA ARG A 212 -5.83 5.89 25.32
C ARG A 212 -6.51 5.50 24.00
N VAL A 213 -5.96 5.96 22.87
CA VAL A 213 -6.45 5.51 21.56
C VAL A 213 -6.25 4.01 21.43
N VAL A 214 -5.04 3.50 21.69
CA VAL A 214 -4.74 2.06 21.62
C VAL A 214 -5.68 1.22 22.48
N GLU A 215 -5.95 1.63 23.73
CA GLU A 215 -6.92 0.95 24.59
C GLU A 215 -8.32 0.87 23.99
N ILE A 216 -8.78 1.94 23.32
CA ILE A 216 -10.07 1.94 22.63
C ILE A 216 -10.06 0.97 21.45
N LEU A 217 -8.98 0.98 20.65
CA LEU A 217 -8.82 0.05 19.52
C LEU A 217 -8.85 -1.41 19.99
N GLU A 218 -8.19 -1.73 21.09
CA GLU A 218 -8.19 -3.07 21.69
C GLU A 218 -9.58 -3.49 22.18
N ARG A 219 -10.26 -2.62 22.93
CA ARG A 219 -11.62 -2.91 23.39
C ARG A 219 -12.64 -3.07 22.27
N SER A 220 -12.44 -2.41 21.13
CA SER A 220 -13.30 -2.56 19.97
C SER A 220 -13.19 -3.91 19.28
N GLY A 221 -12.13 -4.69 19.56
CA GLY A 221 -11.79 -5.93 18.88
C GLY A 221 -11.10 -5.73 17.54
N ALA A 222 -10.56 -4.53 17.27
CA ALA A 222 -9.87 -4.22 16.02
C ALA A 222 -8.66 -5.12 15.73
N PRO A 223 -7.80 -5.51 16.71
CA PRO A 223 -6.69 -6.41 16.48
C PRO A 223 -7.12 -7.75 15.89
N GLU A 224 -8.12 -8.39 16.51
CA GLU A 224 -8.62 -9.71 16.10
C GLU A 224 -9.31 -9.65 14.74
N GLN A 225 -10.06 -8.59 14.46
CA GLN A 225 -10.72 -8.42 13.16
C GLN A 225 -9.71 -8.10 12.05
N GLY A 226 -8.69 -7.30 12.35
CA GLY A 226 -7.58 -7.07 11.42
C GLY A 226 -6.83 -8.35 11.06
N GLN A 227 -6.55 -9.21 12.05
CA GLN A 227 -5.93 -10.51 11.81
C GLN A 227 -6.83 -11.44 10.96
N LYS A 228 -8.15 -11.45 11.20
CA LYS A 228 -9.09 -12.23 10.38
C LYS A 228 -9.12 -11.72 8.94
N LEU A 229 -9.16 -10.41 8.74
CA LEU A 229 -9.16 -9.78 7.42
C LEU A 229 -7.85 -10.08 6.68
N LEU A 230 -6.70 -9.97 7.34
CA LEU A 230 -5.39 -10.35 6.80
C LEU A 230 -5.38 -11.79 6.31
N GLN A 231 -5.83 -12.74 7.13
CA GLN A 231 -5.89 -14.15 6.77
C GLN A 231 -6.89 -14.42 5.64
N GLN A 232 -7.98 -13.66 5.55
CA GLN A 232 -8.92 -13.75 4.45
C GLN A 232 -8.24 -13.36 3.14
N TYR A 233 -7.58 -12.20 3.06
CA TYR A 233 -6.89 -11.75 1.86
C TYR A 233 -5.74 -12.69 1.46
N ARG A 234 -4.97 -13.21 2.41
CA ARG A 234 -3.95 -14.24 2.12
C ARG A 234 -4.54 -15.49 1.46
N ARG A 235 -5.67 -15.99 1.98
CA ARG A 235 -6.36 -17.14 1.36
C ARG A 235 -6.88 -16.81 -0.04
N GLN A 236 -7.43 -15.62 -0.25
CA GLN A 236 -7.92 -15.16 -1.56
C GLN A 236 -6.77 -15.04 -2.56
N ALA A 237 -5.64 -14.46 -2.16
CA ALA A 237 -4.44 -14.39 -2.99
C ALA A 237 -3.98 -15.79 -3.45
N LEU A 238 -3.83 -16.74 -2.52
CA LEU A 238 -3.45 -18.11 -2.85
C LEU A 238 -4.46 -18.81 -3.76
N ALA A 239 -5.76 -18.57 -3.58
CA ALA A 239 -6.80 -19.09 -4.46
C ALA A 239 -6.66 -18.54 -5.89
N LYS A 240 -6.40 -17.23 -6.04
CA LYS A 240 -6.13 -16.61 -7.35
C LYS A 240 -4.88 -17.20 -8.01
N LEU A 241 -3.80 -17.37 -7.25
CA LEU A 241 -2.58 -17.99 -7.77
C LEU A 241 -2.82 -19.42 -8.29
N LYS A 242 -3.61 -20.22 -7.57
CA LYS A 242 -3.98 -21.57 -8.03
C LYS A 242 -4.78 -21.57 -9.33
N THR A 243 -5.65 -20.59 -9.54
CA THR A 243 -6.43 -20.49 -10.80
C THR A 243 -5.58 -20.13 -12.01
N SER A 244 -4.34 -19.64 -11.83
CA SER A 244 -3.43 -19.41 -12.94
C SER A 244 -2.98 -20.69 -13.65
N GLY A 245 -3.10 -21.84 -13.00
CA GLY A 245 -2.64 -23.11 -13.55
C GLY A 245 -1.13 -23.22 -13.76
N LEU A 246 -0.38 -22.21 -13.31
CA LEU A 246 1.08 -22.21 -13.42
C LEU A 246 1.67 -23.17 -12.40
N ASP A 247 2.28 -24.25 -12.91
CA ASP A 247 3.11 -25.16 -12.10
C ASP A 247 4.52 -24.53 -11.99
N LEU A 248 4.64 -23.57 -11.09
CA LEU A 248 5.88 -22.81 -10.93
C LEU A 248 6.79 -23.47 -9.90
N PRO A 249 8.06 -23.76 -10.25
CA PRO A 249 9.08 -24.11 -9.25
C PRO A 249 9.24 -23.07 -8.14
N GLY A 250 8.78 -21.83 -8.38
CA GLY A 250 8.76 -20.71 -7.43
C GLY A 250 7.43 -20.52 -6.71
N GLN A 251 6.42 -21.39 -6.91
CA GLN A 251 5.12 -21.23 -6.24
C GLN A 251 5.24 -21.36 -4.71
N SER A 252 6.18 -22.18 -4.23
CA SER A 252 6.54 -22.27 -2.83
C SER A 252 7.06 -20.93 -2.26
N LEU A 253 7.86 -20.20 -3.02
CA LEU A 253 8.38 -18.89 -2.61
C LEU A 253 7.30 -17.79 -2.54
N LEU A 254 6.20 -17.95 -3.26
CA LEU A 254 5.05 -17.02 -3.23
C LEU A 254 4.03 -17.40 -2.15
N THR A 255 4.16 -18.57 -1.53
CA THR A 255 3.23 -19.09 -0.52
C THR A 255 3.77 -18.97 0.92
N GLU A 256 5.05 -18.71 1.08
CA GLU A 256 5.72 -18.35 2.34
C GLU A 256 5.51 -16.89 2.71
#